data_96923953e4d59e50a30a2b4a2c1a6a10
#
_entry.id   96923953e4d59e50a30a2b4a2c1a6a10
#
_cell.length_a   1.000
_cell.length_b   1.000
_cell.length_c   1.000
_cell.angle_alpha   90.00
_cell.angle_beta   90.00
_cell.angle_gamma   90.00
#
_symmetry.space_group_name_H-M   'P 1'
#
loop_
_entity.id
_entity.type
_entity.pdbx_description
1 polymer ?
#
loop_
_entity_poly.entity_id
_entity_poly.type
_entity_poly.pdbx_seq_one_letter_code
_entity_poly.pdbx_strand_id
1 'polypeptide(L)'
;MKRILLTTTSLVLAAGVAQADVSFSGTAGVALIDDNGKSDATRMDMFFESYYDFDITASAESDNGVSVSVGFDMGSGGKIDYNDDDVLEVQGEAIGNADVAVSYNGWTLTVDQGGLDNLFDDTDGSQDVSIAGSIAGWSVAMTSDQEGSTSSYKVSGNVAGVALTITGTDVKAAGGDASKVAASYDMGNGLTLSASSQDEDGTAEDDATVGFSHAMDALTVGYTSIQPGGKSFGDEWDLSLKYSAGAMVASFAIDEADATTIIADYALGGGASAFAAMHDKAGTADDLTTVGLNFAF
;
A
#
# COMPACT_ATOMS: atom_id res chain seq x y z
N MET A 1 25.34 16.13 -25.22
CA MET A 1 24.44 15.32 -24.37
C MET A 1 25.01 13.91 -24.35
N LYS A 2 25.65 13.51 -23.27
CA LYS A 2 26.19 12.16 -23.11
C LYS A 2 25.11 11.30 -22.48
N ARG A 3 24.55 10.35 -23.24
CA ARG A 3 23.66 9.32 -22.73
C ARG A 3 24.50 8.38 -21.88
N ILE A 4 24.27 8.36 -20.57
CA ILE A 4 24.79 7.31 -19.71
C ILE A 4 23.91 6.10 -19.97
N LEU A 5 24.45 5.14 -20.70
CA LEU A 5 23.88 3.81 -20.85
C LEU A 5 24.19 3.09 -19.52
N LEU A 6 23.20 2.89 -18.67
CA LEU A 6 23.31 1.91 -17.60
C LEU A 6 23.37 0.54 -18.26
N THR A 7 24.57 0.01 -18.40
CA THR A 7 24.78 -1.39 -18.77
C THR A 7 24.52 -2.21 -17.53
N THR A 8 23.42 -2.95 -17.51
CA THR A 8 23.22 -4.05 -16.58
C THR A 8 24.40 -5.00 -16.67
N THR A 9 25.22 -5.03 -15.64
CA THR A 9 26.36 -5.94 -15.56
C THR A 9 25.81 -7.28 -15.11
N SER A 10 25.42 -8.14 -16.07
CA SER A 10 25.17 -9.54 -15.79
C SER A 10 26.48 -10.19 -15.37
N LEU A 11 26.62 -10.54 -14.10
CA LEU A 11 27.71 -11.34 -13.60
C LEU A 11 27.44 -12.80 -13.99
N VAL A 12 27.93 -13.22 -15.14
CA VAL A 12 27.87 -14.62 -15.58
C VAL A 12 28.89 -15.41 -14.79
N LEU A 13 28.45 -16.11 -13.76
CA LEU A 13 29.22 -17.18 -13.12
C LEU A 13 29.07 -18.44 -13.97
N ALA A 14 30.13 -18.78 -14.72
CA ALA A 14 30.21 -19.98 -15.52
C ALA A 14 30.36 -21.21 -14.62
N ALA A 15 29.28 -21.99 -14.49
CA ALA A 15 29.31 -23.46 -14.37
C ALA A 15 27.87 -23.93 -14.02
N GLY A 16 27.05 -24.24 -15.03
CA GLY A 16 25.83 -25.06 -14.84
C GLY A 16 24.82 -24.53 -13.80
N VAL A 17 24.79 -23.23 -13.59
CA VAL A 17 23.97 -22.57 -12.54
C VAL A 17 22.94 -21.72 -13.24
N ALA A 18 21.75 -21.70 -12.71
CA ALA A 18 20.69 -20.77 -13.00
C ALA A 18 21.22 -19.35 -13.27
N GLN A 19 20.71 -18.72 -14.30
CA GLN A 19 21.06 -17.34 -14.61
C GLN A 19 20.50 -16.48 -13.46
N ALA A 20 21.38 -15.82 -12.72
CA ALA A 20 20.96 -14.90 -11.68
C ALA A 20 20.86 -13.50 -12.27
N ASP A 21 19.70 -12.87 -12.09
CA ASP A 21 19.47 -11.47 -12.46
C ASP A 21 19.53 -10.59 -11.22
N VAL A 22 20.17 -9.43 -11.32
CA VAL A 22 20.17 -8.42 -10.26
C VAL A 22 19.56 -7.15 -10.82
N SER A 23 18.53 -6.66 -10.18
CA SER A 23 17.86 -5.40 -10.49
C SER A 23 18.07 -4.38 -9.38
N PHE A 24 18.07 -3.12 -9.76
CA PHE A 24 18.13 -1.98 -8.89
C PHE A 24 16.98 -1.06 -9.25
N SER A 25 16.26 -0.60 -8.25
CA SER A 25 15.22 0.41 -8.37
C SER A 25 15.27 1.34 -7.16
N GLY A 26 14.50 2.39 -7.20
CA GLY A 26 14.37 3.24 -6.03
C GLY A 26 13.57 4.48 -6.30
N THR A 27 13.29 5.19 -5.24
CA THR A 27 12.61 6.48 -5.25
C THR A 27 13.42 7.51 -4.47
N ALA A 28 13.25 8.77 -4.80
CA ALA A 28 13.81 9.88 -4.05
C ALA A 28 12.87 11.09 -4.16
N GLY A 29 12.82 11.90 -3.13
CA GLY A 29 11.96 13.07 -3.14
C GLY A 29 12.51 14.22 -2.33
N VAL A 30 11.98 15.40 -2.61
CA VAL A 30 12.19 16.62 -1.85
C VAL A 30 10.90 17.41 -1.81
N ALA A 31 10.53 17.92 -0.64
CA ALA A 31 9.38 18.78 -0.50
C ALA A 31 9.62 19.94 0.48
N LEU A 32 8.81 20.97 0.29
CA LEU A 32 8.56 22.01 1.27
C LEU A 32 7.24 21.68 1.94
N ILE A 33 7.24 21.61 3.26
CA ILE A 33 6.11 21.23 4.09
C ILE A 33 5.78 22.40 5.01
N ASP A 34 4.50 22.72 5.10
CA ASP A 34 3.91 23.64 6.08
C ASP A 34 2.97 22.81 6.96
N ASP A 35 3.37 22.61 8.21
CA ASP A 35 2.66 21.79 9.21
C ASP A 35 2.22 22.68 10.37
N ASN A 36 1.01 23.21 10.28
CA ASN A 36 0.45 24.13 11.26
C ASN A 36 0.14 23.49 12.63
N GLY A 37 0.17 22.15 12.73
CA GLY A 37 -0.26 21.41 13.93
C GLY A 37 0.83 21.07 14.91
N LYS A 38 2.08 21.06 14.50
CA LYS A 38 3.18 20.67 15.37
C LYS A 38 3.82 21.88 16.05
N SER A 39 3.32 22.19 17.23
CA SER A 39 4.03 23.06 18.19
C SER A 39 5.27 22.32 18.77
N ASP A 40 6.15 21.82 17.93
CA ASP A 40 7.46 21.41 18.37
C ASP A 40 8.34 22.66 18.43
N ALA A 41 8.77 23.04 19.63
CA ALA A 41 9.64 24.20 19.86
C ALA A 41 10.98 24.14 19.11
N THR A 42 11.23 23.08 18.35
CA THR A 42 12.44 22.82 17.58
C THR A 42 12.22 22.83 16.06
N ARG A 43 10.98 22.81 15.56
CA ARG A 43 10.65 22.87 14.11
C ARG A 43 10.04 24.24 13.76
N MET A 44 10.40 24.74 12.60
CA MET A 44 9.72 25.88 11.99
C MET A 44 8.37 25.40 11.44
N ASP A 45 7.36 26.26 11.37
CA ASP A 45 6.07 25.97 10.74
C ASP A 45 6.25 25.48 9.29
N MET A 46 7.29 25.95 8.61
CA MET A 46 7.66 25.56 7.26
C MET A 46 9.08 25.00 7.20
N PHE A 47 9.27 23.80 6.65
CA PHE A 47 10.58 23.15 6.55
C PHE A 47 10.73 22.34 5.27
N PHE A 48 11.98 22.03 4.89
CA PHE A 48 12.30 21.12 3.81
C PHE A 48 12.50 19.73 4.35
N GLU A 49 11.94 18.75 3.63
CA GLU A 49 12.19 17.32 3.84
C GLU A 49 12.74 16.69 2.57
N SER A 50 13.53 15.65 2.71
CA SER A 50 14.03 14.87 1.60
C SER A 50 14.23 13.42 2.00
N TYR A 51 14.04 12.52 1.05
CA TYR A 51 14.25 11.09 1.25
C TYR A 51 14.87 10.43 0.03
N TYR A 52 15.44 9.28 0.24
CA TYR A 52 15.67 8.28 -0.79
C TYR A 52 15.32 6.90 -0.25
N ASP A 53 14.92 6.04 -1.17
CA ASP A 53 14.66 4.62 -0.96
C ASP A 53 15.26 3.86 -2.15
N PHE A 54 16.07 2.84 -1.88
CA PHE A 54 16.86 2.14 -2.89
C PHE A 54 16.73 0.63 -2.70
N ASP A 55 16.12 -0.02 -3.68
CA ASP A 55 15.83 -1.44 -3.68
C ASP A 55 16.86 -2.22 -4.46
N ILE A 56 17.25 -3.38 -3.96
CA ILE A 56 18.09 -4.36 -4.64
C ILE A 56 17.37 -5.71 -4.63
N THR A 57 17.15 -6.29 -5.80
CA THR A 57 16.57 -7.62 -5.92
C THR A 57 17.49 -8.50 -6.75
N ALA A 58 17.81 -9.68 -6.23
CA ALA A 58 18.49 -10.73 -6.94
C ALA A 58 17.56 -11.93 -7.12
N SER A 59 17.48 -12.47 -8.33
CA SER A 59 16.65 -13.64 -8.61
C SER A 59 17.39 -14.69 -9.42
N ALA A 60 17.00 -15.94 -9.23
CA ALA A 60 17.52 -17.07 -9.99
C ALA A 60 16.44 -18.13 -10.17
N GLU A 61 16.48 -18.84 -11.29
CA GLU A 61 15.59 -19.97 -11.56
C GLU A 61 16.40 -21.22 -11.85
N SER A 62 16.04 -22.33 -11.25
CA SER A 62 16.64 -23.64 -11.48
C SER A 62 16.05 -24.33 -12.72
N ASP A 63 16.77 -25.29 -13.30
CA ASP A 63 16.32 -26.04 -14.48
C ASP A 63 14.99 -26.79 -14.30
N ASN A 64 14.57 -27.03 -13.08
CA ASN A 64 13.30 -27.68 -12.73
C ASN A 64 12.19 -26.71 -12.34
N GLY A 65 12.37 -25.41 -12.58
CA GLY A 65 11.35 -24.38 -12.43
C GLY A 65 11.15 -23.87 -10.98
N VAL A 66 12.13 -24.12 -10.09
CA VAL A 66 12.14 -23.46 -8.80
C VAL A 66 12.79 -22.09 -8.95
N SER A 67 12.04 -21.02 -8.65
CA SER A 67 12.55 -19.65 -8.65
C SER A 67 12.83 -19.21 -7.23
N VAL A 68 13.93 -18.51 -7.03
CA VAL A 68 14.31 -17.88 -5.76
C VAL A 68 14.56 -16.41 -6.01
N SER A 69 14.03 -15.53 -5.17
CA SER A 69 14.38 -14.12 -5.14
C SER A 69 14.79 -13.70 -3.74
N VAL A 70 15.71 -12.75 -3.68
CA VAL A 70 16.18 -12.12 -2.45
C VAL A 70 16.14 -10.63 -2.68
N GLY A 71 15.39 -9.91 -1.84
CA GLY A 71 15.29 -8.46 -1.85
C GLY A 71 15.87 -7.85 -0.58
N PHE A 72 16.31 -6.63 -0.65
CA PHE A 72 16.58 -5.75 0.47
C PHE A 72 16.58 -4.31 -0.01
N ASP A 73 16.25 -3.41 0.89
CA ASP A 73 16.16 -1.99 0.66
C ASP A 73 17.10 -1.19 1.58
N MET A 74 17.37 0.03 1.19
CA MET A 74 18.11 1.00 1.98
C MET A 74 17.44 2.36 1.79
N GLY A 75 17.02 2.97 2.89
CA GLY A 75 16.39 4.27 2.85
C GLY A 75 16.98 5.26 3.85
N SER A 76 16.69 6.52 3.68
CA SER A 76 16.98 7.57 4.66
C SER A 76 16.16 8.81 4.37
N GLY A 77 15.87 9.57 5.43
CA GLY A 77 15.07 10.79 5.39
C GLY A 77 13.61 10.55 5.75
N GLY A 78 12.78 11.57 5.64
CA GLY A 78 11.33 11.47 5.84
C GLY A 78 10.63 11.30 4.50
N LYS A 79 10.03 10.15 4.27
CA LYS A 79 9.16 9.94 3.10
C LYS A 79 7.95 10.85 3.22
N ILE A 80 7.69 11.56 2.15
CA ILE A 80 6.56 12.47 2.08
C ILE A 80 5.40 11.68 1.50
N ASP A 81 4.60 11.09 2.38
CA ASP A 81 3.37 10.39 1.98
C ASP A 81 2.20 11.38 1.92
N TYR A 82 2.06 12.02 0.78
CA TYR A 82 0.99 12.98 0.52
C TYR A 82 -0.29 12.31 -0.01
N ASN A 83 -0.28 10.99 -0.21
CA ASN A 83 -1.42 10.25 -0.77
C ASN A 83 -2.26 9.57 0.30
N ASP A 84 -1.74 9.45 1.50
CA ASP A 84 -2.33 8.72 2.59
C ASP A 84 -2.86 9.68 3.68
N ASP A 85 -2.51 9.46 4.90
CA ASP A 85 -3.08 10.08 6.09
C ASP A 85 -2.33 11.35 6.54
N ASP A 86 -1.49 11.96 5.66
CA ASP A 86 -0.77 13.19 5.94
C ASP A 86 0.44 13.05 6.89
N VAL A 87 0.83 11.85 7.24
CA VAL A 87 1.97 11.61 8.10
C VAL A 87 3.26 11.51 7.29
N LEU A 88 4.31 12.19 7.76
CA LEU A 88 5.65 11.95 7.27
C LEU A 88 6.17 10.63 7.83
N GLU A 89 6.33 9.65 6.96
CA GLU A 89 6.94 8.40 7.32
C GLU A 89 8.46 8.48 7.30
N VAL A 90 9.09 7.98 8.35
CA VAL A 90 10.55 7.89 8.40
C VAL A 90 11.00 6.65 7.61
N GLN A 91 11.80 6.86 6.58
CA GLN A 91 12.45 5.76 5.88
C GLN A 91 13.44 5.06 6.78
N GLY A 92 13.45 3.73 6.74
CA GLY A 92 14.42 2.93 7.48
C GLY A 92 15.85 3.30 7.09
N GLU A 93 16.69 3.58 8.07
CA GLU A 93 18.08 4.04 7.85
C GLU A 93 19.06 2.88 7.63
N ALA A 94 18.64 1.65 7.87
CA ALA A 94 19.48 0.47 7.81
C ALA A 94 19.12 -0.39 6.60
N ILE A 95 20.06 -1.21 6.19
CA ILE A 95 19.76 -2.36 5.34
C ILE A 95 18.81 -3.25 6.15
N GLY A 96 17.60 -3.38 5.67
CA GLY A 96 16.56 -4.20 6.28
C GLY A 96 16.94 -5.69 6.34
N ASN A 97 16.07 -6.51 6.91
CA ASN A 97 16.19 -7.95 6.80
C ASN A 97 16.04 -8.37 5.34
N ALA A 98 16.67 -9.47 4.95
CA ALA A 98 16.55 -9.94 3.58
C ALA A 98 15.18 -10.63 3.39
N ASP A 99 14.44 -10.16 2.41
CA ASP A 99 13.26 -10.85 1.89
C ASP A 99 13.70 -12.02 1.04
N VAL A 100 13.28 -13.20 1.38
CA VAL A 100 13.56 -14.40 0.58
C VAL A 100 12.26 -15.03 0.12
N ALA A 101 12.03 -15.04 -1.18
CA ALA A 101 10.89 -15.71 -1.78
C ALA A 101 11.34 -16.92 -2.60
N VAL A 102 10.65 -18.05 -2.42
CA VAL A 102 10.84 -19.29 -3.17
C VAL A 102 9.54 -19.67 -3.84
N SER A 103 9.54 -19.72 -5.17
CA SER A 103 8.35 -20.02 -5.97
C SER A 103 8.50 -21.34 -6.72
N TYR A 104 7.43 -22.13 -6.69
CA TYR A 104 7.33 -23.37 -7.46
C TYR A 104 5.85 -23.72 -7.76
N ASN A 105 5.55 -24.07 -9.01
CA ASN A 105 4.22 -24.49 -9.44
C ASN A 105 3.08 -23.52 -9.04
N GLY A 106 3.30 -22.23 -9.11
CA GLY A 106 2.30 -21.22 -8.77
C GLY A 106 2.08 -20.99 -7.28
N TRP A 107 2.96 -21.55 -6.44
CA TRP A 107 3.04 -21.28 -5.01
C TRP A 107 4.32 -20.52 -4.69
N THR A 108 4.22 -19.57 -3.77
CA THR A 108 5.35 -18.79 -3.27
C THR A 108 5.38 -18.86 -1.76
N LEU A 109 6.53 -19.20 -1.21
CA LEU A 109 6.87 -19.07 0.20
C LEU A 109 7.77 -17.83 0.33
N THR A 110 7.40 -16.89 1.17
CA THR A 110 8.21 -15.71 1.49
C THR A 110 8.59 -15.74 2.97
N VAL A 111 9.83 -15.39 3.25
CA VAL A 111 10.36 -15.23 4.62
C VAL A 111 10.97 -13.85 4.71
N ASP A 112 10.46 -13.06 5.63
CA ASP A 112 10.95 -11.73 5.97
C ASP A 112 10.68 -11.50 7.45
N GLN A 113 11.72 -11.30 8.24
CA GLN A 113 11.61 -11.20 9.68
C GLN A 113 11.01 -9.86 10.12
N GLY A 114 9.68 -9.88 10.34
CA GLY A 114 8.92 -8.72 10.75
C GLY A 114 8.63 -7.72 9.61
N GLY A 115 8.84 -8.12 8.34
CA GLY A 115 8.61 -7.26 7.19
C GLY A 115 7.35 -7.60 6.37
N LEU A 116 6.61 -8.67 6.75
CA LEU A 116 5.38 -9.02 6.04
C LEU A 116 4.16 -8.43 6.73
N ASP A 117 3.24 -7.91 5.91
CA ASP A 117 2.01 -7.29 6.37
C ASP A 117 0.99 -8.31 6.87
N ASN A 118 0.17 -7.90 7.80
CA ASN A 118 -1.04 -8.61 8.18
C ASN A 118 -2.06 -8.52 7.03
N LEU A 119 -2.54 -9.66 6.56
CA LEU A 119 -3.47 -9.73 5.42
C LEU A 119 -4.91 -9.29 5.74
N PHE A 120 -5.21 -8.99 7.00
CA PHE A 120 -6.53 -8.54 7.42
C PHE A 120 -6.64 -7.01 7.44
N ASP A 121 -5.71 -6.34 8.10
CA ASP A 121 -5.72 -4.89 8.36
C ASP A 121 -4.57 -4.13 7.69
N ASP A 122 -3.77 -4.85 6.88
CA ASP A 122 -2.56 -4.34 6.21
C ASP A 122 -1.56 -3.66 7.17
N THR A 123 -1.55 -4.06 8.46
CA THR A 123 -0.56 -3.55 9.43
C THR A 123 0.84 -3.94 8.98
N ASP A 124 1.65 -2.95 8.69
CA ASP A 124 3.00 -3.09 8.16
C ASP A 124 3.93 -3.83 9.11
N GLY A 125 4.74 -4.72 8.54
CA GLY A 125 5.89 -5.32 9.21
C GLY A 125 5.59 -6.09 10.48
N SER A 126 4.48 -6.86 10.52
CA SER A 126 4.03 -7.58 11.71
C SER A 126 4.17 -9.10 11.63
N GLN A 127 4.55 -9.63 10.46
CA GLN A 127 4.59 -11.07 10.18
C GLN A 127 5.94 -11.47 9.58
N ASP A 128 6.28 -12.78 9.66
CA ASP A 128 7.61 -13.27 9.25
C ASP A 128 7.60 -14.23 8.08
N VAL A 129 6.51 -14.97 7.90
CA VAL A 129 6.42 -16.04 6.90
C VAL A 129 5.09 -15.96 6.18
N SER A 130 5.13 -15.99 4.85
CA SER A 130 3.94 -16.03 3.99
C SER A 130 3.97 -17.22 3.06
N ILE A 131 2.82 -17.81 2.82
CA ILE A 131 2.60 -18.74 1.71
C ILE A 131 1.43 -18.23 0.88
N ALA A 132 1.62 -18.08 -0.43
CA ALA A 132 0.61 -17.62 -1.36
C ALA A 132 0.57 -18.48 -2.62
N GLY A 133 -0.62 -18.60 -3.20
CA GLY A 133 -0.81 -19.36 -4.44
C GLY A 133 -2.24 -19.31 -4.93
N SER A 134 -2.60 -20.24 -5.83
CA SER A 134 -3.97 -20.33 -6.29
C SER A 134 -4.50 -21.76 -6.33
N ILE A 135 -5.76 -21.93 -5.98
CA ILE A 135 -6.48 -23.22 -6.00
C ILE A 135 -7.80 -23.02 -6.75
N ALA A 136 -8.00 -23.76 -7.83
CA ALA A 136 -9.25 -23.76 -8.61
C ALA A 136 -9.71 -22.35 -9.04
N GLY A 137 -8.78 -21.46 -9.33
CA GLY A 137 -9.05 -20.07 -9.75
C GLY A 137 -9.27 -19.08 -8.60
N TRP A 138 -9.11 -19.52 -7.35
CA TRP A 138 -9.07 -18.66 -6.18
C TRP A 138 -7.62 -18.37 -5.78
N SER A 139 -7.30 -17.13 -5.48
CA SER A 139 -6.05 -16.76 -4.84
C SER A 139 -6.17 -17.01 -3.35
N VAL A 140 -5.14 -17.61 -2.76
CA VAL A 140 -5.06 -17.87 -1.32
C VAL A 140 -3.70 -17.41 -0.81
N ALA A 141 -3.70 -16.76 0.35
CA ALA A 141 -2.49 -16.36 1.04
C ALA A 141 -2.69 -16.55 2.55
N MET A 142 -1.61 -16.82 3.24
CA MET A 142 -1.54 -16.92 4.70
C MET A 142 -0.19 -16.36 5.15
N THR A 143 -0.20 -15.53 6.17
CA THR A 143 1.01 -15.04 6.84
C THR A 143 1.00 -15.43 8.31
N SER A 144 2.16 -15.49 8.90
CA SER A 144 2.29 -15.83 10.32
C SER A 144 3.58 -15.25 10.89
N ASP A 145 3.47 -14.75 12.11
CA ASP A 145 4.62 -14.46 12.97
C ASP A 145 5.24 -15.77 13.47
N GLN A 146 6.55 -15.91 13.38
CA GLN A 146 7.29 -17.10 13.85
C GLN A 146 7.21 -17.31 15.37
N GLU A 147 7.11 -16.25 16.14
CA GLU A 147 6.86 -16.31 17.57
C GLU A 147 5.43 -16.80 17.86
N GLY A 148 4.62 -16.90 16.82
CA GLY A 148 3.29 -17.49 16.82
C GLY A 148 2.29 -16.68 17.63
N SER A 149 2.45 -15.37 17.65
CA SER A 149 1.51 -14.44 18.30
C SER A 149 0.32 -14.12 17.43
N THR A 150 0.52 -14.08 16.11
CA THR A 150 -0.51 -13.68 15.14
C THR A 150 -0.37 -14.47 13.84
N SER A 151 -1.47 -14.78 13.21
CA SER A 151 -1.53 -15.26 11.83
C SER A 151 -2.71 -14.64 11.10
N SER A 152 -2.57 -14.42 9.80
CA SER A 152 -3.63 -13.87 8.98
C SER A 152 -3.78 -14.62 7.66
N TYR A 153 -4.94 -14.48 7.03
CA TYR A 153 -5.23 -15.14 5.76
C TYR A 153 -6.07 -14.24 4.85
N LYS A 154 -5.92 -14.47 3.55
CA LYS A 154 -6.69 -13.82 2.50
C LYS A 154 -7.06 -14.82 1.41
N VAL A 155 -8.33 -14.90 1.10
CA VAL A 155 -8.86 -15.71 0.01
C VAL A 155 -9.66 -14.81 -0.90
N SER A 156 -9.33 -14.79 -2.20
CA SER A 156 -10.04 -13.95 -3.17
C SER A 156 -10.32 -14.70 -4.48
N GLY A 157 -11.43 -14.36 -5.11
CA GLY A 157 -11.83 -14.98 -6.36
C GLY A 157 -13.05 -14.29 -6.98
N ASN A 158 -13.54 -14.86 -8.07
CA ASN A 158 -14.71 -14.33 -8.77
C ASN A 158 -15.80 -15.39 -8.93
N VAL A 159 -17.02 -15.03 -8.55
CA VAL A 159 -18.20 -15.90 -8.72
C VAL A 159 -19.26 -15.15 -9.50
N ALA A 160 -19.57 -15.59 -10.69
CA ALA A 160 -20.60 -15.01 -11.56
C ALA A 160 -20.44 -13.49 -11.81
N GLY A 161 -19.20 -13.01 -11.89
CA GLY A 161 -18.89 -11.59 -12.09
C GLY A 161 -18.76 -10.77 -10.80
N VAL A 162 -19.07 -11.36 -9.64
CA VAL A 162 -18.84 -10.74 -8.33
C VAL A 162 -17.44 -11.11 -7.85
N ALA A 163 -16.57 -10.15 -7.63
CA ALA A 163 -15.30 -10.35 -6.95
C ALA A 163 -15.56 -10.49 -5.45
N LEU A 164 -15.02 -11.53 -4.85
CA LEU A 164 -15.16 -11.84 -3.43
C LEU A 164 -13.78 -11.87 -2.78
N THR A 165 -13.67 -11.31 -1.58
CA THR A 165 -12.47 -11.38 -0.75
C THR A 165 -12.88 -11.72 0.69
N ILE A 166 -12.18 -12.66 1.28
CA ILE A 166 -12.34 -13.06 2.68
C ILE A 166 -10.95 -12.90 3.31
N THR A 167 -10.87 -12.11 4.36
CA THR A 167 -9.66 -11.94 5.16
C THR A 167 -9.95 -12.25 6.61
N GLY A 168 -8.92 -12.60 7.36
CA GLY A 168 -9.05 -12.75 8.81
C GLY A 168 -7.70 -12.81 9.47
N THR A 169 -7.71 -12.54 10.77
CA THR A 169 -6.55 -12.64 11.66
C THR A 169 -6.90 -13.46 12.88
N ASP A 170 -5.93 -14.22 13.38
CA ASP A 170 -5.99 -15.02 14.60
C ASP A 170 -4.85 -14.52 15.51
N VAL A 171 -5.22 -13.98 16.65
CA VAL A 171 -4.29 -13.43 17.64
C VAL A 171 -4.40 -14.26 18.92
N LYS A 172 -3.29 -14.88 19.36
CA LYS A 172 -3.27 -15.69 20.59
C LYS A 172 -3.74 -14.97 21.85
N ALA A 173 -3.69 -13.65 21.87
CA ALA A 173 -4.26 -12.86 22.96
C ALA A 173 -5.80 -12.89 22.85
N ALA A 174 -6.48 -13.12 23.95
CA ALA A 174 -7.95 -13.17 23.96
C ALA A 174 -8.56 -11.86 23.44
N GLY A 175 -9.45 -11.97 22.47
CA GLY A 175 -10.20 -10.84 21.92
C GLY A 175 -9.52 -10.12 20.75
N GLY A 176 -8.60 -10.78 20.03
CA GLY A 176 -7.92 -10.22 18.87
C GLY A 176 -8.25 -10.87 17.53
N ASP A 177 -9.17 -11.85 17.51
CA ASP A 177 -9.57 -12.49 16.26
C ASP A 177 -10.52 -11.57 15.48
N ALA A 178 -10.31 -11.47 14.19
CA ALA A 178 -11.17 -10.69 13.32
C ALA A 178 -11.35 -11.36 11.95
N SER A 179 -12.46 -11.10 11.31
CA SER A 179 -12.72 -11.56 9.95
C SER A 179 -13.51 -10.53 9.14
N LYS A 180 -13.27 -10.49 7.84
CA LYS A 180 -13.96 -9.59 6.90
C LYS A 180 -14.33 -10.33 5.63
N VAL A 181 -15.54 -10.10 5.18
CA VAL A 181 -16.02 -10.54 3.87
C VAL A 181 -16.33 -9.30 3.04
N ALA A 182 -15.71 -9.19 1.88
CA ALA A 182 -15.92 -8.09 0.96
C ALA A 182 -16.37 -8.63 -0.42
N ALA A 183 -17.26 -7.90 -1.07
CA ALA A 183 -17.75 -8.17 -2.39
C ALA A 183 -17.76 -6.92 -3.24
N SER A 184 -17.40 -7.04 -4.53
CA SER A 184 -17.57 -5.95 -5.49
C SER A 184 -18.11 -6.48 -6.82
N TYR A 185 -18.90 -5.65 -7.49
CA TYR A 185 -19.50 -5.97 -8.76
C TYR A 185 -19.34 -4.81 -9.75
N ASP A 186 -18.67 -5.09 -10.85
CA ASP A 186 -18.59 -4.16 -11.98
C ASP A 186 -19.86 -4.30 -12.83
N MET A 187 -20.67 -3.25 -12.84
CA MET A 187 -21.92 -3.20 -13.63
C MET A 187 -21.69 -2.94 -15.12
N GLY A 188 -20.43 -2.78 -15.57
CA GLY A 188 -20.09 -2.22 -16.86
C GLY A 188 -20.29 -0.69 -16.86
N ASN A 189 -20.01 -0.01 -17.93
CA ASN A 189 -20.15 1.45 -18.05
C ASN A 189 -19.40 2.28 -16.98
N GLY A 190 -18.37 1.71 -16.34
CA GLY A 190 -17.54 2.39 -15.36
C GLY A 190 -18.10 2.43 -13.92
N LEU A 191 -19.27 1.84 -13.65
CA LEU A 191 -19.86 1.80 -12.31
C LEU A 191 -19.50 0.47 -11.62
N THR A 192 -18.89 0.57 -10.44
CA THR A 192 -18.62 -0.55 -9.53
C THR A 192 -19.36 -0.33 -8.22
N LEU A 193 -20.02 -1.36 -7.74
CA LEU A 193 -20.64 -1.40 -6.41
C LEU A 193 -19.81 -2.26 -5.48
N SER A 194 -19.71 -1.89 -4.21
CA SER A 194 -18.98 -2.64 -3.18
C SER A 194 -19.78 -2.75 -1.89
N ALA A 195 -19.54 -3.84 -1.17
CA ALA A 195 -20.04 -4.05 0.18
C ALA A 195 -19.07 -4.91 0.97
N SER A 196 -18.93 -4.68 2.26
CA SER A 196 -18.19 -5.54 3.17
C SER A 196 -18.86 -5.62 4.54
N SER A 197 -18.54 -6.69 5.26
CA SER A 197 -18.89 -6.86 6.67
C SER A 197 -17.66 -7.39 7.39
N GLN A 198 -17.38 -6.83 8.55
CA GLN A 198 -16.26 -7.16 9.41
C GLN A 198 -16.78 -7.52 10.78
N ASP A 199 -16.26 -8.60 11.34
CA ASP A 199 -16.54 -9.13 12.67
C ASP A 199 -15.23 -9.12 13.46
N GLU A 200 -15.24 -8.49 14.65
CA GLU A 200 -14.08 -8.41 15.53
C GLU A 200 -14.43 -8.97 16.92
N ASP A 201 -13.70 -10.01 17.35
CA ASP A 201 -13.91 -10.61 18.67
C ASP A 201 -13.60 -9.62 19.82
N GLY A 202 -14.55 -9.48 20.68
CA GLY A 202 -14.35 -9.03 22.09
C GLY A 202 -14.67 -7.60 22.45
N THR A 203 -14.97 -6.68 21.52
CA THR A 203 -15.23 -5.29 21.92
C THR A 203 -16.18 -4.49 21.06
N ALA A 204 -16.33 -4.81 19.81
CA ALA A 204 -17.13 -4.01 18.89
C ALA A 204 -18.31 -4.81 18.35
N GLU A 205 -19.38 -4.12 18.06
CA GLU A 205 -20.41 -4.62 17.18
C GLU A 205 -19.82 -4.68 15.76
N ASP A 206 -20.31 -5.59 14.93
CA ASP A 206 -19.84 -5.79 13.56
C ASP A 206 -19.94 -4.50 12.72
N ASP A 207 -18.91 -4.24 11.93
CA ASP A 207 -18.90 -3.14 10.98
C ASP A 207 -19.42 -3.57 9.62
N ALA A 208 -20.18 -2.73 8.97
CA ALA A 208 -20.61 -2.93 7.60
C ALA A 208 -20.31 -1.71 6.74
N THR A 209 -19.86 -1.94 5.51
CA THR A 209 -19.53 -0.88 4.57
C THR A 209 -20.26 -1.13 3.25
N VAL A 210 -20.80 -0.06 2.65
CA VAL A 210 -21.31 -0.07 1.28
C VAL A 210 -20.75 1.10 0.52
N GLY A 211 -20.47 0.91 -0.77
CA GLY A 211 -19.88 1.97 -1.58
C GLY A 211 -20.15 1.81 -3.06
N PHE A 212 -19.83 2.86 -3.78
CA PHE A 212 -19.74 2.81 -5.24
C PHE A 212 -18.56 3.63 -5.74
N SER A 213 -18.08 3.27 -6.92
CA SER A 213 -17.14 4.06 -7.72
C SER A 213 -17.66 4.17 -9.14
N HIS A 214 -17.67 5.37 -9.71
CA HIS A 214 -18.09 5.59 -11.08
C HIS A 214 -17.02 6.35 -11.87
N ALA A 215 -16.40 5.66 -12.81
CA ALA A 215 -15.44 6.24 -13.75
C ALA A 215 -16.17 6.77 -14.99
N MET A 216 -16.02 8.07 -15.26
CA MET A 216 -16.63 8.83 -16.35
C MET A 216 -15.51 9.54 -17.14
N ASP A 217 -14.98 8.91 -18.18
CA ASP A 217 -13.81 9.40 -18.93
C ASP A 217 -12.63 9.75 -18.00
N ALA A 218 -12.38 11.04 -17.83
CA ALA A 218 -11.28 11.54 -17.00
C ALA A 218 -11.63 11.69 -15.51
N LEU A 219 -12.89 11.58 -15.13
CA LEU A 219 -13.38 11.77 -13.77
C LEU A 219 -13.82 10.46 -13.15
N THR A 220 -13.37 10.18 -11.94
CA THR A 220 -13.90 9.10 -11.09
C THR A 220 -14.52 9.71 -9.84
N VAL A 221 -15.70 9.26 -9.48
CA VAL A 221 -16.41 9.62 -8.25
C VAL A 221 -16.53 8.38 -7.40
N GLY A 222 -16.13 8.43 -6.15
CA GLY A 222 -16.29 7.37 -5.15
C GLY A 222 -17.13 7.86 -3.97
N TYR A 223 -17.92 6.98 -3.41
CA TYR A 223 -18.62 7.20 -2.16
C TYR A 223 -18.64 5.91 -1.35
N THR A 224 -18.34 6.02 -0.09
CA THR A 224 -18.39 4.92 0.87
C THR A 224 -19.22 5.36 2.07
N SER A 225 -20.08 4.49 2.55
CA SER A 225 -20.81 4.67 3.81
C SER A 225 -20.50 3.51 4.72
N ILE A 226 -20.11 3.83 5.92
CA ILE A 226 -19.71 2.88 6.95
C ILE A 226 -20.79 2.88 8.02
N GLN A 227 -21.13 1.70 8.52
CA GLN A 227 -21.89 1.49 9.72
C GLN A 227 -20.94 0.89 10.75
N PRO A 228 -20.31 1.70 11.60
CA PRO A 228 -19.52 1.17 12.71
C PRO A 228 -20.44 0.47 13.72
N GLY A 229 -19.90 -0.43 14.48
CA GLY A 229 -20.67 -1.18 15.48
C GLY A 229 -21.55 -0.29 16.36
N GLY A 230 -22.84 -0.62 16.40
CA GLY A 230 -23.85 0.12 17.17
C GLY A 230 -24.34 1.44 16.60
N LYS A 231 -23.85 1.84 15.42
CA LYS A 231 -24.29 3.07 14.74
C LYS A 231 -25.14 2.74 13.50
N SER A 232 -25.60 3.76 12.80
CA SER A 232 -26.39 3.64 11.58
C SER A 232 -25.54 3.87 10.34
N PHE A 233 -25.96 3.32 9.20
CA PHE A 233 -25.36 3.70 7.91
C PHE A 233 -25.49 5.21 7.68
N GLY A 234 -24.40 5.83 7.24
CA GLY A 234 -24.29 7.26 7.00
C GLY A 234 -23.84 8.07 8.21
N ASP A 235 -23.62 7.43 9.37
CA ASP A 235 -22.97 8.09 10.51
C ASP A 235 -21.48 8.34 10.23
N GLU A 236 -20.87 7.47 9.40
CA GLU A 236 -19.54 7.66 8.84
C GLU A 236 -19.60 7.47 7.31
N TRP A 237 -18.92 8.33 6.56
CA TRP A 237 -18.91 8.29 5.11
C TRP A 237 -17.71 9.03 4.52
N ASP A 238 -17.29 8.60 3.33
CA ASP A 238 -16.26 9.23 2.52
C ASP A 238 -16.78 9.55 1.14
N LEU A 239 -16.45 10.71 0.62
CA LEU A 239 -16.65 11.12 -0.77
C LEU A 239 -15.31 11.42 -1.42
N SER A 240 -15.02 10.80 -2.55
CA SER A 240 -13.81 11.03 -3.31
C SER A 240 -14.08 11.42 -4.74
N LEU A 241 -13.26 12.31 -5.27
CA LEU A 241 -13.22 12.72 -6.67
C LEU A 241 -11.79 12.58 -7.17
N LYS A 242 -11.59 11.93 -8.33
CA LYS A 242 -10.29 11.83 -8.99
C LYS A 242 -10.42 12.24 -10.45
N TYR A 243 -9.62 13.19 -10.86
CA TYR A 243 -9.54 13.65 -12.25
C TYR A 243 -8.17 13.33 -12.84
N SER A 244 -8.14 12.66 -13.99
CA SER A 244 -6.91 12.26 -14.67
C SER A 244 -6.93 12.74 -16.12
N ALA A 245 -6.01 13.63 -16.49
CA ALA A 245 -5.91 14.18 -17.84
C ALA A 245 -4.46 14.34 -18.28
N GLY A 246 -4.03 13.51 -19.21
CA GLY A 246 -2.66 13.53 -19.72
C GLY A 246 -1.63 13.26 -18.64
N ALA A 247 -0.77 14.22 -18.35
CA ALA A 247 0.26 14.12 -17.32
C ALA A 247 -0.22 14.50 -15.91
N MET A 248 -1.44 15.01 -15.78
CA MET A 248 -1.99 15.52 -14.51
C MET A 248 -2.98 14.54 -13.91
N VAL A 249 -2.87 14.31 -12.61
CA VAL A 249 -3.86 13.67 -11.76
C VAL A 249 -4.19 14.64 -10.62
N ALA A 250 -5.47 14.84 -10.34
CA ALA A 250 -5.92 15.60 -9.18
C ALA A 250 -6.98 14.81 -8.44
N SER A 251 -6.93 14.82 -7.13
CA SER A 251 -7.92 14.18 -6.25
C SER A 251 -8.42 15.14 -5.18
N PHE A 252 -9.62 14.87 -4.73
CA PHE A 252 -10.27 15.52 -3.60
C PHE A 252 -11.00 14.45 -2.81
N ALA A 253 -10.87 14.46 -1.51
CA ALA A 253 -11.64 13.62 -0.59
C ALA A 253 -12.20 14.49 0.54
N ILE A 254 -13.33 14.07 1.08
CA ILE A 254 -13.98 14.65 2.27
C ILE A 254 -14.74 13.56 3.00
N ASP A 255 -14.72 13.58 4.33
CA ASP A 255 -15.45 12.68 5.20
C ASP A 255 -16.59 13.39 5.98
N GLU A 256 -17.29 12.66 6.85
CA GLU A 256 -18.37 13.17 7.71
C GLU A 256 -17.91 14.16 8.77
N ALA A 257 -16.62 14.19 9.10
CA ALA A 257 -16.04 15.14 10.06
C ALA A 257 -15.63 16.47 9.40
N ASP A 258 -15.87 16.62 8.08
CA ASP A 258 -15.40 17.72 7.25
C ASP A 258 -13.86 17.75 7.05
N ALA A 259 -13.14 16.65 7.36
CA ALA A 259 -11.74 16.55 7.00
C ALA A 259 -11.60 16.47 5.49
N THR A 260 -10.68 17.22 4.92
CA THR A 260 -10.51 17.32 3.47
C THR A 260 -9.08 17.05 3.04
N THR A 261 -8.93 16.34 1.91
CA THR A 261 -7.65 16.09 1.25
C THR A 261 -7.73 16.55 -0.21
N ILE A 262 -6.76 17.35 -0.62
CA ILE A 262 -6.60 17.77 -2.02
C ILE A 262 -5.20 17.43 -2.47
N ILE A 263 -5.07 16.67 -3.56
CA ILE A 263 -3.77 16.28 -4.10
C ILE A 263 -3.74 16.60 -5.59
N ALA A 264 -2.62 17.08 -6.07
CA ALA A 264 -2.35 17.27 -7.49
C ALA A 264 -0.95 16.75 -7.84
N ASP A 265 -0.89 15.84 -8.81
CA ASP A 265 0.33 15.28 -9.36
C ASP A 265 0.49 15.66 -10.81
N TYR A 266 1.71 15.94 -11.22
CA TYR A 266 2.07 16.20 -12.60
C TYR A 266 3.32 15.42 -13.00
N ALA A 267 3.15 14.46 -13.92
CA ALA A 267 4.26 13.68 -14.46
C ALA A 267 5.13 14.56 -15.38
N LEU A 268 6.38 14.74 -15.00
CA LEU A 268 7.39 15.50 -15.76
C LEU A 268 8.09 14.63 -16.82
N GLY A 269 7.90 13.31 -16.74
CA GLY A 269 8.56 12.31 -17.58
C GLY A 269 9.91 11.88 -17.05
N GLY A 270 10.41 10.74 -17.54
CA GLY A 270 11.70 10.18 -17.13
C GLY A 270 11.77 9.74 -15.67
N GLY A 271 10.64 9.34 -15.07
CA GLY A 271 10.55 8.96 -13.67
C GLY A 271 10.34 10.13 -12.71
N ALA A 272 10.30 11.37 -13.20
CA ALA A 272 10.09 12.56 -12.36
C ALA A 272 8.61 12.98 -12.33
N SER A 273 8.14 13.41 -11.16
CA SER A 273 6.84 14.06 -10.97
C SER A 273 6.95 15.27 -10.03
N ALA A 274 6.03 16.20 -10.18
CA ALA A 274 5.82 17.27 -9.22
C ALA A 274 4.46 17.06 -8.55
N PHE A 275 4.37 17.32 -7.26
CA PHE A 275 3.13 17.19 -6.50
C PHE A 275 2.85 18.40 -5.62
N ALA A 276 1.58 18.57 -5.29
CA ALA A 276 1.12 19.48 -4.24
C ALA A 276 -0.05 18.80 -3.52
N ALA A 277 -0.07 18.86 -2.20
CA ALA A 277 -1.14 18.30 -1.39
C ALA A 277 -1.50 19.25 -0.25
N MET A 278 -2.75 19.17 0.19
CA MET A 278 -3.29 19.86 1.36
C MET A 278 -4.20 18.88 2.09
N HIS A 279 -3.98 18.75 3.38
CA HIS A 279 -4.82 17.98 4.30
C HIS A 279 -5.32 18.92 5.40
N ASP A 280 -6.63 18.97 5.56
CA ASP A 280 -7.33 19.73 6.62
C ASP A 280 -8.07 18.69 7.48
N LYS A 281 -7.62 18.52 8.72
CA LYS A 281 -8.18 17.56 9.70
C LYS A 281 -9.31 18.13 10.54
N ALA A 282 -10.19 18.88 9.98
CA ALA A 282 -11.39 19.46 10.59
C ALA A 282 -11.39 19.58 12.12
N GLY A 283 -11.21 20.79 12.63
CA GLY A 283 -11.29 21.08 14.07
C GLY A 283 -10.04 20.78 14.89
N THR A 284 -8.97 20.34 14.26
CA THR A 284 -7.63 20.25 14.83
C THR A 284 -6.75 21.37 14.26
N ALA A 285 -5.60 21.63 14.89
CA ALA A 285 -4.62 22.55 14.33
C ALA A 285 -3.58 21.81 13.44
N ASP A 286 -3.89 20.62 12.97
CA ASP A 286 -2.96 19.71 12.29
C ASP A 286 -3.14 19.77 10.76
N ASP A 287 -3.30 20.97 10.20
CA ASP A 287 -3.37 21.15 8.74
C ASP A 287 -1.99 21.00 8.14
N LEU A 288 -1.87 20.21 7.09
CA LEU A 288 -0.65 20.00 6.35
C LEU A 288 -0.77 20.51 4.92
N THR A 289 0.19 21.30 4.47
CA THR A 289 0.35 21.64 3.07
C THR A 289 1.76 21.27 2.61
N THR A 290 1.86 20.57 1.49
CA THR A 290 3.14 20.14 0.95
C THR A 290 3.23 20.38 -0.55
N VAL A 291 4.41 20.69 -1.03
CA VAL A 291 4.74 20.78 -2.45
C VAL A 291 6.13 20.23 -2.70
N GLY A 292 6.28 19.39 -3.70
CA GLY A 292 7.55 18.73 -3.90
C GLY A 292 7.77 18.10 -5.27
N LEU A 293 8.85 17.37 -5.33
CA LEU A 293 9.27 16.58 -6.50
C LEU A 293 9.61 15.16 -6.03
N ASN A 294 9.13 14.18 -6.79
CA ASN A 294 9.50 12.78 -6.65
C ASN A 294 10.21 12.29 -7.91
N PHE A 295 11.10 11.33 -7.72
CA PHE A 295 11.88 10.67 -8.78
C PHE A 295 11.85 9.17 -8.54
N ALA A 296 11.52 8.40 -9.58
CA ALA A 296 11.67 6.96 -9.62
C ALA A 296 12.74 6.59 -10.66
N PHE A 297 13.58 5.59 -10.36
CA PHE A 297 14.68 5.15 -11.23
C PHE A 297 14.92 3.66 -11.17
#